data_a159e618b5e0019e9d60b1d1f78d0ce9
#
_entry.id   a159e618b5e0019e9d60b1d1f78d0ce9
#
_cell.length_a   1.000
_cell.length_b   1.000
_cell.length_c   1.000
_cell.angle_alpha   90.00
_cell.angle_beta   90.00
_cell.angle_gamma   90.00
#
_symmetry.space_group_name_H-M   'P 1'
#
loop_
_entity.id
_entity.type
_entity.pdbx_description
1 polymer ?
#
loop_
_entity_poly.entity_id
_entity_poly.type
_entity_poly.pdbx_seq_one_letter_code
_entity_poly.pdbx_strand_id
1 'polypeptide(L)'
;MSETNNTPLSETEMEEIVERAVAPAAASAPVHPDDEKPLLKITDLEVTFTSSTGIVPAVRGANLTIYPGQTVAIVGESGSGKSTTAAAVIGLLPGTGKVAGGTIEFDGQDITNLSTNEWVALRGSGIGLVPQDPMSNLNPVLRVGYQVKEALLANNVVPKSEVGERVTQLLEEAGLPDAERRAKQFPHEFSGGMRQRALIAIGMAAHPKLLIADEPTSALDVTVQRRILDHLEKLTAEMGTAVLFITHDLGLAAERAEQLVVMHRGRIVESGPALEILQHPQHPYTKRLVSAAPSLASARIESAHKQGISVTDEELVGAGKGATSTEAIIRVENLTKEFDIRGAKKGQDTFLAVDDVSFELRRGTTLAVVGESGSGKSTAANMILQLLQPTAGSIFFDGQDTSTMTSAELFRLRRRLQAVFQNPYGSLDPMYSIYRLIEEPLKIHGYGTLEYAVQEIKRAEETGREPEEWMTTLVEASEGKRTLTATEKRKLNPKKLRIARAAELLDMVALPRSAMRRYPNELSGGQRQRV
;
A
#
# COMPACT_ATOMS: atom_id res chain seq x y z
N MET A 1 2.37 37.70 -35.78
CA MET A 1 2.56 36.27 -35.56
C MET A 1 3.60 36.14 -34.47
N SER A 2 3.18 36.01 -33.23
CA SER A 2 4.04 35.84 -32.06
C SER A 2 3.90 34.39 -31.64
N GLU A 3 4.96 33.62 -31.84
CA GLU A 3 5.08 32.24 -31.34
C GLU A 3 5.15 32.29 -29.80
N THR A 4 4.15 31.77 -29.16
CA THR A 4 4.18 31.52 -27.72
C THR A 4 5.03 30.26 -27.47
N ASN A 5 6.21 30.49 -26.91
CA ASN A 5 7.13 29.46 -26.43
C ASN A 5 6.45 28.67 -25.29
N ASN A 6 6.01 27.46 -25.59
CA ASN A 6 5.39 26.54 -24.64
C ASN A 6 6.47 25.56 -24.16
N THR A 7 7.45 26.06 -23.41
CA THR A 7 8.42 25.21 -22.70
C THR A 7 7.75 24.73 -21.42
N PRO A 8 7.69 23.41 -21.13
CA PRO A 8 7.15 22.94 -19.88
C PRO A 8 8.01 23.45 -18.72
N LEU A 9 7.35 24.06 -17.73
CA LEU A 9 7.98 24.55 -16.51
C LEU A 9 8.72 23.41 -15.80
N SER A 10 9.90 23.69 -15.28
CA SER A 10 10.68 22.75 -14.47
C SER A 10 9.94 22.43 -13.16
N GLU A 11 10.23 21.27 -12.57
CA GLU A 11 9.62 20.87 -11.28
C GLU A 11 9.82 21.95 -10.20
N THR A 12 10.94 22.64 -10.20
CA THR A 12 11.27 23.72 -9.26
C THR A 12 10.44 24.99 -9.50
N GLU A 13 10.19 25.36 -10.75
CA GLU A 13 9.32 26.51 -11.10
C GLU A 13 7.85 26.20 -10.81
N MET A 14 7.43 24.94 -10.97
CA MET A 14 6.11 24.48 -10.54
C MET A 14 5.99 24.46 -9.01
N GLU A 15 7.05 24.15 -8.29
CA GLU A 15 7.11 24.22 -6.82
C GLU A 15 6.98 25.63 -6.30
N GLU A 16 7.66 26.61 -6.89
CA GLU A 16 7.55 28.04 -6.51
C GLU A 16 6.16 28.63 -6.81
N ILE A 17 5.52 28.23 -7.92
CA ILE A 17 4.14 28.65 -8.26
C ILE A 17 3.14 28.06 -7.26
N VAL A 18 3.33 26.81 -6.83
CA VAL A 18 2.50 26.15 -5.82
C VAL A 18 2.72 26.76 -4.44
N GLU A 19 3.95 27.13 -4.07
CA GLU A 19 4.23 27.85 -2.80
C GLU A 19 3.59 29.24 -2.74
N ARG A 20 3.53 29.97 -3.85
CA ARG A 20 2.87 31.29 -3.92
C ARG A 20 1.34 31.22 -3.94
N ALA A 21 0.75 30.11 -4.38
CA ALA A 21 -0.71 29.91 -4.41
C ALA A 21 -1.30 29.41 -3.07
N VAL A 22 -0.46 29.09 -2.09
CA VAL A 22 -0.86 28.60 -0.76
C VAL A 22 -0.98 29.75 0.24
N ALA A 23 -1.95 30.62 0.03
CA ALA A 23 -2.64 31.20 1.18
C ALA A 23 -3.53 30.08 1.78
N PRO A 24 -3.56 29.86 3.11
CA PRO A 24 -4.45 28.87 3.69
C PRO A 24 -5.87 29.20 3.25
N ALA A 25 -6.51 28.29 2.53
CA ALA A 25 -7.93 28.40 2.25
C ALA A 25 -8.64 28.48 3.62
N ALA A 26 -9.42 29.53 3.82
CA ALA A 26 -10.18 29.67 5.04
C ALA A 26 -11.03 28.40 5.20
N ALA A 27 -10.81 27.67 6.31
CA ALA A 27 -11.58 26.49 6.63
C ALA A 27 -13.06 26.89 6.60
N SER A 28 -13.87 26.22 5.78
CA SER A 28 -15.32 26.37 5.83
C SER A 28 -15.76 26.00 7.24
N ALA A 29 -16.55 26.85 7.89
CA ALA A 29 -16.97 26.66 9.27
C ALA A 29 -17.69 25.31 9.45
N PRO A 30 -17.43 24.58 10.53
CA PRO A 30 -18.08 23.30 10.81
C PRO A 30 -19.60 23.50 10.99
N VAL A 31 -20.36 22.48 10.57
CA VAL A 31 -21.84 22.44 10.70
C VAL A 31 -22.28 22.11 12.14
N HIS A 32 -21.49 22.45 13.13
CA HIS A 32 -21.85 22.29 14.54
C HIS A 32 -22.34 23.59 15.16
N PRO A 33 -23.31 23.55 16.12
CA PRO A 33 -23.78 24.73 16.82
C PRO A 33 -22.61 25.46 17.47
N ASP A 34 -22.62 26.79 17.45
CA ASP A 34 -21.54 27.66 17.98
C ASP A 34 -21.21 27.44 19.47
N ASP A 35 -22.04 26.69 20.20
CA ASP A 35 -21.91 26.40 21.65
C ASP A 35 -21.27 25.03 21.96
N GLU A 36 -20.97 24.17 20.98
CA GLU A 36 -20.41 22.83 21.24
C GLU A 36 -18.89 22.88 21.46
N LYS A 37 -18.42 22.36 22.60
CA LYS A 37 -16.98 22.33 22.90
C LYS A 37 -16.27 21.25 22.09
N PRO A 38 -15.16 21.58 21.41
CA PRO A 38 -14.35 20.59 20.72
C PRO A 38 -13.83 19.50 21.66
N LEU A 39 -13.84 18.25 21.21
CA LEU A 39 -13.19 17.14 21.90
C LEU A 39 -11.67 17.16 21.65
N LEU A 40 -11.26 17.36 20.40
CA LEU A 40 -9.87 17.53 19.99
C LEU A 40 -9.73 18.83 19.22
N LYS A 41 -8.76 19.66 19.59
CA LYS A 41 -8.40 20.87 18.86
C LYS A 41 -6.88 20.93 18.69
N ILE A 42 -6.46 20.97 17.45
CA ILE A 42 -5.05 21.13 17.05
C ILE A 42 -4.90 22.53 16.45
N THR A 43 -3.93 23.29 16.95
CA THR A 43 -3.66 24.64 16.47
C THR A 43 -2.19 24.76 16.08
N ASP A 44 -1.93 25.10 14.81
CA ASP A 44 -0.62 25.35 14.22
C ASP A 44 0.44 24.27 14.56
N LEU A 45 0.04 23.00 14.57
CA LEU A 45 0.89 21.87 14.94
C LEU A 45 2.09 21.75 14.00
N GLU A 46 3.28 21.77 14.58
CA GLU A 46 4.53 21.48 13.90
C GLU A 46 5.21 20.25 14.50
N VAL A 47 5.55 19.28 13.65
CA VAL A 47 6.30 18.08 14.06
C VAL A 47 7.55 17.94 13.22
N THR A 48 8.68 17.71 13.88
CA THR A 48 9.99 17.56 13.25
C THR A 48 10.68 16.26 13.68
N PHE A 49 11.51 15.74 12.78
CA PHE A 49 12.41 14.61 13.04
C PHE A 49 13.86 15.06 12.86
N THR A 50 14.77 14.56 13.70
CA THR A 50 16.20 14.78 13.51
C THR A 50 16.80 13.61 12.74
N SER A 51 17.43 13.90 11.60
CA SER A 51 18.14 12.94 10.76
C SER A 51 19.64 13.27 10.71
N SER A 52 20.44 12.39 10.14
CA SER A 52 21.88 12.63 9.90
C SER A 52 22.16 13.83 8.97
N THR A 53 21.15 14.23 8.18
CA THR A 53 21.25 15.36 7.23
C THR A 53 20.63 16.65 7.75
N GLY A 54 20.05 16.65 8.98
CA GLY A 54 19.42 17.82 9.58
C GLY A 54 18.00 17.57 10.08
N ILE A 55 17.29 18.65 10.35
CA ILE A 55 15.90 18.62 10.83
C ILE A 55 14.96 18.49 9.62
N VAL A 56 14.08 17.50 9.67
CA VAL A 56 13.06 17.22 8.66
C VAL A 56 11.69 17.57 9.22
N PRO A 57 10.99 18.59 8.71
CA PRO A 57 9.63 18.92 9.14
C PRO A 57 8.64 17.94 8.49
N ALA A 58 7.90 17.21 9.32
CA ALA A 58 6.89 16.22 8.89
C ALA A 58 5.46 16.78 8.94
N VAL A 59 5.16 17.68 9.88
CA VAL A 59 3.91 18.44 9.96
C VAL A 59 4.26 19.91 10.09
N ARG A 60 3.54 20.78 9.39
CA ARG A 60 3.91 22.19 9.17
C ARG A 60 2.69 23.10 9.34
N GLY A 61 2.31 23.43 10.58
CA GLY A 61 1.20 24.32 10.89
C GLY A 61 -0.17 23.67 10.59
N ALA A 62 -0.39 22.44 11.07
CA ALA A 62 -1.68 21.76 10.90
C ALA A 62 -2.71 22.26 11.90
N ASN A 63 -3.93 22.54 11.42
CA ASN A 63 -5.10 22.94 12.21
C ASN A 63 -6.22 21.92 12.00
N LEU A 64 -6.75 21.35 13.09
CA LEU A 64 -7.81 20.34 13.05
C LEU A 64 -8.69 20.44 14.26
N THR A 65 -10.01 20.33 14.08
CA THR A 65 -10.98 20.26 15.17
C THR A 65 -11.87 19.04 15.00
N ILE A 66 -12.12 18.32 16.08
CA ILE A 66 -13.04 17.17 16.14
C ILE A 66 -13.99 17.37 17.32
N TYR A 67 -15.28 17.18 17.07
CA TYR A 67 -16.33 17.27 18.09
C TYR A 67 -16.70 15.88 18.66
N PRO A 68 -17.34 15.81 19.82
CA PRO A 68 -17.79 14.54 20.39
C PRO A 68 -18.67 13.75 19.40
N GLY A 69 -18.41 12.46 19.25
CA GLY A 69 -19.15 11.58 18.33
C GLY A 69 -18.90 11.79 16.83
N GLN A 70 -18.14 12.80 16.44
CA GLN A 70 -17.87 13.13 15.04
C GLN A 70 -16.83 12.20 14.43
N THR A 71 -17.01 11.83 13.16
CA THR A 71 -16.00 11.15 12.36
C THR A 71 -15.33 12.13 11.39
N VAL A 72 -14.02 12.31 11.55
CA VAL A 72 -13.18 13.15 10.69
C VAL A 72 -12.15 12.27 9.99
N ALA A 73 -12.06 12.35 8.66
CA ALA A 73 -11.05 11.61 7.90
C ALA A 73 -9.89 12.51 7.47
N ILE A 74 -8.67 12.00 7.62
CA ILE A 74 -7.46 12.60 7.04
C ILE A 74 -7.01 11.75 5.85
N VAL A 75 -6.90 12.37 4.67
CA VAL A 75 -6.46 11.73 3.43
C VAL A 75 -5.23 12.42 2.83
N GLY A 76 -4.52 11.71 1.97
CA GLY A 76 -3.35 12.22 1.24
C GLY A 76 -2.35 11.11 0.93
N GLU A 77 -1.33 11.41 0.13
CA GLU A 77 -0.28 10.46 -0.26
C GLU A 77 0.54 9.95 0.94
N SER A 78 1.24 8.83 0.73
CA SER A 78 2.22 8.33 1.71
C SER A 78 3.28 9.39 1.99
N GLY A 79 3.59 9.62 3.28
CA GLY A 79 4.54 10.65 3.69
C GLY A 79 3.96 12.08 3.76
N SER A 80 2.65 12.28 3.56
CA SER A 80 2.03 13.61 3.68
C SER A 80 1.89 14.14 5.12
N GLY A 81 2.18 13.30 6.15
CA GLY A 81 2.13 13.70 7.56
C GLY A 81 0.94 13.14 8.36
N LYS A 82 0.02 12.38 7.75
CA LYS A 82 -1.21 11.85 8.39
C LYS A 82 -0.94 11.06 9.68
N SER A 83 -0.22 9.95 9.58
CA SER A 83 0.13 9.09 10.72
C SER A 83 1.03 9.82 11.74
N THR A 84 1.84 10.79 11.27
CA THR A 84 2.64 11.65 12.17
C THR A 84 1.75 12.56 13.01
N THR A 85 0.71 13.15 12.41
CA THR A 85 -0.30 13.96 13.13
C THR A 85 -1.01 13.11 14.17
N ALA A 86 -1.47 11.92 13.81
CA ALA A 86 -2.11 10.97 14.73
C ALA A 86 -1.17 10.56 15.87
N ALA A 87 0.09 10.25 15.57
CA ALA A 87 1.10 9.90 16.57
C ALA A 87 1.41 11.05 17.54
N ALA A 88 1.35 12.31 17.07
CA ALA A 88 1.49 13.49 17.92
C ALA A 88 0.31 13.61 18.89
N VAL A 89 -0.94 13.41 18.41
CA VAL A 89 -2.16 13.46 19.23
C VAL A 89 -2.16 12.44 20.36
N ILE A 90 -1.60 11.25 20.16
CA ILE A 90 -1.53 10.20 21.21
C ILE A 90 -0.17 10.18 21.95
N GLY A 91 0.74 11.10 21.61
CA GLY A 91 2.07 11.18 22.23
C GLY A 91 2.98 9.98 21.94
N LEU A 92 2.87 9.38 20.74
CA LEU A 92 3.65 8.22 20.30
C LEU A 92 4.50 8.52 19.05
N LEU A 93 5.08 9.71 18.97
CA LEU A 93 5.99 10.04 17.87
C LEU A 93 7.20 9.11 17.88
N PRO A 94 7.51 8.44 16.74
CA PRO A 94 8.59 7.47 16.67
C PRO A 94 9.98 8.12 16.67
N GLY A 95 10.97 7.43 17.22
CA GLY A 95 12.39 7.78 17.14
C GLY A 95 12.72 9.18 17.64
N THR A 96 13.19 10.06 16.76
CA THR A 96 13.60 11.44 17.04
C THR A 96 12.48 12.47 16.88
N GLY A 97 11.24 12.01 16.64
CA GLY A 97 10.08 12.85 16.43
C GLY A 97 9.72 13.68 17.68
N LYS A 98 9.45 14.96 17.49
CA LYS A 98 9.01 15.87 18.54
C LYS A 98 8.02 16.90 18.00
N VAL A 99 7.11 17.34 18.86
CA VAL A 99 6.31 18.54 18.61
C VAL A 99 7.25 19.74 18.74
N ALA A 100 7.39 20.51 17.67
CA ALA A 100 8.27 21.65 17.58
C ALA A 100 7.53 22.98 17.78
N GLY A 101 6.22 22.99 17.55
CA GLY A 101 5.35 24.17 17.71
C GLY A 101 3.88 23.82 17.67
N GLY A 102 3.04 24.77 18.01
CA GLY A 102 1.60 24.63 18.09
C GLY A 102 1.12 23.97 19.38
N THR A 103 -0.19 23.75 19.47
CA THR A 103 -0.85 23.14 20.65
C THR A 103 -1.81 22.05 20.25
N ILE A 104 -1.98 21.07 21.12
CA ILE A 104 -2.97 19.99 21.04
C ILE A 104 -3.81 20.04 22.30
N GLU A 105 -5.08 20.38 22.18
CA GLU A 105 -6.05 20.38 23.27
C GLU A 105 -6.98 19.17 23.13
N PHE A 106 -7.17 18.41 24.20
CA PHE A 106 -8.10 17.29 24.27
C PHE A 106 -9.03 17.45 25.46
N ASP A 107 -10.34 17.43 25.22
CA ASP A 107 -11.39 17.63 26.23
C ASP A 107 -11.16 18.91 27.09
N GLY A 108 -10.66 19.98 26.44
CA GLY A 108 -10.36 21.27 27.07
C GLY A 108 -9.03 21.32 27.84
N GLN A 109 -8.21 20.27 27.80
CA GLN A 109 -6.89 20.21 28.42
C GLN A 109 -5.79 20.26 27.35
N ASP A 110 -4.75 21.07 27.56
CA ASP A 110 -3.55 21.04 26.73
C ASP A 110 -2.76 19.75 27.01
N ILE A 111 -2.63 18.91 25.98
CA ILE A 111 -1.91 17.63 26.02
C ILE A 111 -0.57 17.66 25.28
N THR A 112 -0.14 18.81 24.80
CA THR A 112 1.05 18.97 23.94
C THR A 112 2.33 18.43 24.61
N ASN A 113 2.47 18.64 25.94
CA ASN A 113 3.67 18.30 26.69
C ASN A 113 3.36 17.56 28.00
N LEU A 114 2.51 16.54 27.95
CA LEU A 114 2.19 15.72 29.14
C LEU A 114 3.39 14.91 29.62
N SER A 115 3.46 14.69 30.92
CA SER A 115 4.38 13.72 31.52
C SER A 115 4.00 12.28 31.16
N THR A 116 4.93 11.34 31.33
CA THR A 116 4.68 9.91 31.06
C THR A 116 3.45 9.37 31.81
N ASN A 117 3.25 9.78 33.05
CA ASN A 117 2.13 9.32 33.89
C ASN A 117 0.78 9.87 33.37
N GLU A 118 0.75 11.13 32.96
CA GLU A 118 -0.44 11.75 32.35
C GLU A 118 -0.80 11.09 31.02
N TRP A 119 0.21 10.79 30.17
CA TRP A 119 0.01 10.01 28.94
C TRP A 119 -0.55 8.61 29.21
N VAL A 120 -0.06 7.92 30.26
CA VAL A 120 -0.59 6.59 30.63
C VAL A 120 -2.07 6.70 31.05
N ALA A 121 -2.45 7.76 31.76
CA ALA A 121 -3.84 7.98 32.18
C ALA A 121 -4.78 8.34 31.00
N LEU A 122 -4.25 9.04 29.99
CA LEU A 122 -5.03 9.47 28.85
C LEU A 122 -5.24 8.35 27.80
N ARG A 123 -4.20 7.53 27.60
CA ARG A 123 -4.28 6.43 26.61
C ARG A 123 -5.20 5.33 27.11
N GLY A 124 -6.07 4.89 26.22
CA GLY A 124 -7.11 3.91 26.47
C GLY A 124 -8.46 4.57 26.75
N SER A 125 -8.66 5.18 27.92
CA SER A 125 -9.94 5.78 28.30
C SER A 125 -10.23 7.13 27.65
N GLY A 126 -9.21 7.94 27.39
CA GLY A 126 -9.35 9.19 26.64
C GLY A 126 -9.22 8.93 25.13
N ILE A 127 -8.08 8.38 24.73
CA ILE A 127 -7.73 8.17 23.30
C ILE A 127 -7.36 6.70 23.08
N GLY A 128 -8.13 6.03 22.23
CA GLY A 128 -7.85 4.68 21.70
C GLY A 128 -7.12 4.73 20.36
N LEU A 129 -6.40 3.65 20.03
CA LEU A 129 -5.67 3.54 18.76
C LEU A 129 -5.93 2.18 18.09
N VAL A 130 -6.28 2.21 16.81
CA VAL A 130 -6.23 1.07 15.91
C VAL A 130 -5.12 1.34 14.89
N PRO A 131 -3.97 0.64 14.99
CA PRO A 131 -2.80 0.92 14.15
C PRO A 131 -2.91 0.31 12.75
N GLN A 132 -2.09 0.81 11.83
CA GLN A 132 -2.10 0.49 10.40
C GLN A 132 -1.84 -0.98 10.06
N ASP A 133 -0.88 -1.65 10.72
CA ASP A 133 -0.46 -3.01 10.38
C ASP A 133 -0.88 -4.03 11.43
N PRO A 134 -1.87 -4.89 11.15
CA PRO A 134 -2.29 -5.92 12.10
C PRO A 134 -1.27 -7.06 12.25
N MET A 135 -0.25 -7.14 11.39
CA MET A 135 0.76 -8.19 11.46
C MET A 135 1.84 -7.89 12.49
N SER A 136 2.23 -6.62 12.64
CA SER A 136 3.31 -6.18 13.55
C SER A 136 2.81 -5.67 14.90
N ASN A 137 1.53 -5.31 15.03
CA ASN A 137 0.99 -4.69 16.24
C ASN A 137 0.39 -5.66 17.27
N LEU A 138 0.22 -6.95 16.93
CA LEU A 138 -0.04 -8.00 17.90
C LEU A 138 1.25 -8.74 18.23
N ASN A 139 1.52 -8.95 19.52
CA ASN A 139 2.67 -9.74 19.96
C ASN A 139 2.49 -11.21 19.54
N PRO A 140 3.33 -11.76 18.65
CA PRO A 140 3.13 -13.09 18.09
C PRO A 140 3.31 -14.25 19.08
N VAL A 141 3.97 -14.01 20.22
CA VAL A 141 4.21 -15.04 21.25
C VAL A 141 3.21 -14.99 22.40
N LEU A 142 2.27 -14.03 22.39
CA LEU A 142 1.20 -13.91 23.37
C LEU A 142 -0.16 -14.29 22.74
N ARG A 143 -1.02 -14.93 23.54
CA ARG A 143 -2.39 -15.21 23.12
C ARG A 143 -3.18 -13.94 22.93
N VAL A 144 -4.10 -13.90 21.98
CA VAL A 144 -4.91 -12.70 21.68
C VAL A 144 -5.71 -12.24 22.87
N GLY A 145 -6.38 -13.14 23.57
CA GLY A 145 -7.14 -12.79 24.80
C GLY A 145 -6.27 -12.21 25.93
N TYR A 146 -4.99 -12.60 26.01
CA TYR A 146 -4.07 -12.00 26.96
C TYR A 146 -3.79 -10.52 26.65
N GLN A 147 -3.62 -10.18 25.36
CA GLN A 147 -3.36 -8.80 24.91
C GLN A 147 -4.59 -7.90 25.12
N VAL A 148 -5.80 -8.40 24.89
CA VAL A 148 -7.05 -7.69 25.24
C VAL A 148 -7.16 -7.51 26.75
N LYS A 149 -6.82 -8.55 27.54
CA LYS A 149 -6.78 -8.48 29.02
C LYS A 149 -5.84 -7.41 29.53
N GLU A 150 -4.65 -7.25 28.92
CA GLU A 150 -3.69 -6.20 29.30
C GLU A 150 -4.30 -4.81 29.13
N ALA A 151 -5.01 -4.54 28.04
CA ALA A 151 -5.69 -3.27 27.83
C ALA A 151 -6.76 -2.97 28.89
N LEU A 152 -7.56 -3.97 29.27
CA LEU A 152 -8.56 -3.85 30.34
C LEU A 152 -7.94 -3.58 31.70
N LEU A 153 -6.87 -4.28 32.05
CA LEU A 153 -6.19 -4.14 33.35
C LEU A 153 -5.43 -2.81 33.45
N ALA A 154 -4.77 -2.38 32.38
CA ALA A 154 -4.04 -1.12 32.34
C ALA A 154 -4.96 0.09 32.60
N ASN A 155 -6.22 0.00 32.13
CA ASN A 155 -7.20 1.07 32.26
C ASN A 155 -8.20 0.86 33.43
N ASN A 156 -8.05 -0.21 34.21
CA ASN A 156 -8.95 -0.56 35.34
C ASN A 156 -10.44 -0.57 34.95
N VAL A 157 -10.75 -1.07 33.74
CA VAL A 157 -12.10 -1.03 33.14
C VAL A 157 -13.11 -1.86 33.94
N VAL A 158 -12.69 -3.02 34.43
CA VAL A 158 -13.51 -3.96 35.20
C VAL A 158 -12.69 -4.57 36.35
N PRO A 159 -13.35 -5.07 37.42
CA PRO A 159 -12.69 -5.84 38.47
C PRO A 159 -11.91 -7.03 37.90
N LYS A 160 -10.79 -7.39 38.56
CA LYS A 160 -9.93 -8.50 38.10
C LYS A 160 -10.67 -9.84 37.96
N SER A 161 -11.73 -10.05 38.75
CA SER A 161 -12.59 -11.25 38.65
C SER A 161 -13.39 -11.34 37.36
N GLU A 162 -13.72 -10.21 36.76
CA GLU A 162 -14.61 -10.13 35.57
C GLU A 162 -13.84 -9.98 34.25
N VAL A 163 -12.51 -9.74 34.32
CA VAL A 163 -11.68 -9.48 33.13
C VAL A 163 -11.77 -10.60 32.10
N GLY A 164 -11.85 -11.87 32.54
CA GLY A 164 -11.92 -13.01 31.61
C GLY A 164 -13.20 -13.01 30.77
N GLU A 165 -14.33 -12.73 31.39
CA GLU A 165 -15.63 -12.62 30.70
C GLU A 165 -15.64 -11.39 29.78
N ARG A 166 -15.14 -10.25 30.26
CA ARG A 166 -15.10 -9.01 29.46
C ARG A 166 -14.19 -9.14 28.23
N VAL A 167 -13.09 -9.91 28.30
CA VAL A 167 -12.26 -10.25 27.14
C VAL A 167 -13.06 -10.95 26.04
N THR A 168 -13.87 -11.94 26.43
CA THR A 168 -14.71 -12.67 25.46
C THR A 168 -15.76 -11.75 24.84
N GLN A 169 -16.45 -10.95 25.66
CA GLN A 169 -17.43 -9.98 25.19
C GLN A 169 -16.83 -8.96 24.22
N LEU A 170 -15.66 -8.38 24.52
CA LEU A 170 -14.99 -7.44 23.63
C LEU A 170 -14.63 -8.05 22.27
N LEU A 171 -14.18 -9.30 22.26
CA LEU A 171 -13.89 -10.01 21.01
C LEU A 171 -15.17 -10.32 20.21
N GLU A 172 -16.29 -10.61 20.88
CA GLU A 172 -17.61 -10.75 20.27
C GLU A 172 -18.12 -9.42 19.71
N GLU A 173 -18.04 -8.35 20.52
CA GLU A 173 -18.37 -6.98 20.13
C GLU A 173 -17.52 -6.52 18.93
N ALA A 174 -16.26 -6.95 18.82
CA ALA A 174 -15.43 -6.73 17.64
C ALA A 174 -15.76 -7.67 16.47
N GLY A 175 -16.78 -8.52 16.60
CA GLY A 175 -17.28 -9.41 15.55
C GLY A 175 -16.42 -10.64 15.29
N LEU A 176 -15.62 -11.10 16.26
CA LEU A 176 -14.90 -12.36 16.14
C LEU A 176 -15.83 -13.55 16.46
N PRO A 177 -16.02 -14.50 15.52
CA PRO A 177 -16.78 -15.71 15.80
C PRO A 177 -16.02 -16.60 16.79
N ASP A 178 -16.73 -17.35 17.64
CA ASP A 178 -16.15 -18.26 18.65
C ASP A 178 -15.14 -17.56 19.57
N ALA A 179 -15.48 -16.37 20.09
CA ALA A 179 -14.56 -15.48 20.80
C ALA A 179 -13.83 -16.17 21.98
N GLU A 180 -14.51 -17.04 22.75
CA GLU A 180 -13.89 -17.79 23.84
C GLU A 180 -12.75 -18.71 23.37
N ARG A 181 -12.95 -19.40 22.26
CA ARG A 181 -11.92 -20.25 21.65
C ARG A 181 -10.80 -19.38 21.07
N ARG A 182 -11.16 -18.29 20.37
CA ARG A 182 -10.21 -17.38 19.72
C ARG A 182 -9.32 -16.65 20.73
N ALA A 183 -9.83 -16.28 21.90
CA ALA A 183 -9.03 -15.69 22.96
C ALA A 183 -7.82 -16.56 23.39
N LYS A 184 -7.92 -17.89 23.24
CA LYS A 184 -6.87 -18.85 23.58
C LYS A 184 -5.83 -19.05 22.49
N GLN A 185 -6.07 -18.53 21.28
CA GLN A 185 -5.21 -18.66 20.10
C GLN A 185 -4.14 -17.55 20.02
N PHE A 186 -3.12 -17.79 19.19
CA PHE A 186 -2.05 -16.84 18.90
C PHE A 186 -2.35 -16.04 17.62
N PRO A 187 -1.74 -14.86 17.45
CA PRO A 187 -1.97 -14.03 16.25
C PRO A 187 -1.69 -14.74 14.91
N HIS A 188 -0.71 -15.64 14.86
CA HIS A 188 -0.39 -16.37 13.64
C HIS A 188 -1.46 -17.37 13.19
N GLU A 189 -2.39 -17.73 14.08
CA GLU A 189 -3.55 -18.57 13.77
C GLU A 189 -4.76 -17.78 13.24
N PHE A 190 -4.65 -16.43 13.21
CA PHE A 190 -5.70 -15.52 12.76
C PHE A 190 -5.49 -15.11 11.31
N SER A 191 -6.60 -14.96 10.55
CA SER A 191 -6.59 -14.24 9.28
C SER A 191 -6.31 -12.74 9.49
N GLY A 192 -5.96 -12.00 8.44
CA GLY A 192 -5.75 -10.55 8.51
C GLY A 192 -6.95 -9.81 9.13
N GLY A 193 -8.16 -10.10 8.66
CA GLY A 193 -9.39 -9.51 9.20
C GLY A 193 -9.67 -9.87 10.66
N MET A 194 -9.31 -11.07 11.10
CA MET A 194 -9.46 -11.47 12.51
C MET A 194 -8.46 -10.72 13.41
N ARG A 195 -7.22 -10.51 12.96
CA ARG A 195 -6.22 -9.70 13.68
C ARG A 195 -6.67 -8.25 13.81
N GLN A 196 -7.23 -7.71 12.73
CA GLN A 196 -7.75 -6.34 12.74
C GLN A 196 -8.89 -6.17 13.73
N ARG A 197 -9.84 -7.12 13.79
CA ARG A 197 -10.92 -7.13 14.79
C ARG A 197 -10.38 -7.22 16.22
N ALA A 198 -9.32 -7.99 16.44
CA ALA A 198 -8.67 -8.06 17.76
C ALA A 198 -8.01 -6.71 18.13
N LEU A 199 -7.39 -5.99 17.19
CA LEU A 199 -6.85 -4.64 17.42
C LEU A 199 -7.96 -3.62 17.68
N ILE A 200 -9.11 -3.72 17.00
CA ILE A 200 -10.29 -2.90 17.30
C ILE A 200 -10.78 -3.19 18.72
N ALA A 201 -10.89 -4.46 19.13
CA ALA A 201 -11.24 -4.83 20.50
C ALA A 201 -10.29 -4.20 21.53
N ILE A 202 -8.98 -4.21 21.27
CA ILE A 202 -7.97 -3.59 22.13
C ILE A 202 -8.13 -2.06 22.17
N GLY A 203 -8.29 -1.42 21.01
CA GLY A 203 -8.43 0.04 20.90
C GLY A 203 -9.71 0.57 21.56
N MET A 204 -10.78 -0.22 21.55
CA MET A 204 -12.08 0.12 22.14
C MET A 204 -12.26 -0.39 23.59
N ALA A 205 -11.31 -1.17 24.13
CA ALA A 205 -11.45 -1.88 25.41
C ALA A 205 -11.81 -0.98 26.59
N ALA A 206 -11.31 0.25 26.61
CA ALA A 206 -11.53 1.21 27.70
C ALA A 206 -12.57 2.29 27.37
N HIS A 207 -13.41 2.10 26.37
CA HIS A 207 -14.45 3.06 25.92
C HIS A 207 -13.88 4.47 25.68
N PRO A 208 -12.95 4.64 24.72
CA PRO A 208 -12.30 5.92 24.49
C PRO A 208 -13.28 6.99 24.02
N LYS A 209 -13.02 8.26 24.38
CA LYS A 209 -13.77 9.41 23.83
C LYS A 209 -13.40 9.67 22.37
N LEU A 210 -12.13 9.43 22.00
CA LEU A 210 -11.60 9.54 20.65
C LEU A 210 -10.92 8.23 20.25
N LEU A 211 -11.29 7.68 19.12
CA LEU A 211 -10.58 6.57 18.48
C LEU A 211 -9.77 7.08 17.28
N ILE A 212 -8.47 6.85 17.28
CA ILE A 212 -7.61 7.05 16.13
C ILE A 212 -7.53 5.72 15.36
N ALA A 213 -8.00 5.70 14.12
CA ALA A 213 -7.95 4.55 13.23
C ALA A 213 -7.02 4.85 12.05
N ASP A 214 -5.75 4.41 12.16
CA ASP A 214 -4.73 4.65 11.14
C ASP A 214 -4.73 3.53 10.11
N GLU A 215 -5.29 3.78 8.92
CA GLU A 215 -5.47 2.82 7.82
C GLU A 215 -5.98 1.44 8.28
N PRO A 216 -7.08 1.37 9.03
CA PRO A 216 -7.49 0.17 9.77
C PRO A 216 -7.83 -1.03 8.89
N THR A 217 -7.80 -0.90 7.57
CA THR A 217 -8.19 -1.95 6.62
C THR A 217 -7.27 -2.07 5.40
N SER A 218 -6.10 -1.41 5.41
CA SER A 218 -5.20 -1.30 4.26
C SER A 218 -4.67 -2.64 3.69
N ALA A 219 -4.66 -3.70 4.49
CA ALA A 219 -4.16 -5.03 4.09
C ALA A 219 -5.28 -6.06 3.85
N LEU A 220 -6.54 -5.61 3.74
CA LEU A 220 -7.71 -6.48 3.65
C LEU A 220 -8.38 -6.38 2.28
N ASP A 221 -9.08 -7.44 1.89
CA ASP A 221 -9.95 -7.40 0.71
C ASP A 221 -11.20 -6.53 0.96
N VAL A 222 -11.78 -6.02 -0.12
CA VAL A 222 -12.87 -5.04 -0.10
C VAL A 222 -14.09 -5.52 0.70
N THR A 223 -14.42 -6.81 0.63
CA THR A 223 -15.58 -7.39 1.33
C THR A 223 -15.35 -7.43 2.84
N VAL A 224 -14.17 -7.87 3.27
CA VAL A 224 -13.78 -7.90 4.69
C VAL A 224 -13.60 -6.47 5.21
N GLN A 225 -13.00 -5.57 4.41
CA GLN A 225 -12.84 -4.16 4.74
C GLN A 225 -14.20 -3.52 5.05
N ARG A 226 -15.18 -3.66 4.16
CA ARG A 226 -16.52 -3.11 4.36
C ARG A 226 -17.15 -3.60 5.67
N ARG A 227 -17.15 -4.92 5.89
CA ARG A 227 -17.72 -5.53 7.11
C ARG A 227 -17.05 -5.05 8.40
N ILE A 228 -15.74 -4.81 8.37
CA ILE A 228 -15.00 -4.30 9.55
C ILE A 228 -15.34 -2.85 9.80
N LEU A 229 -15.43 -2.03 8.77
CA LEU A 229 -15.76 -0.61 8.91
C LEU A 229 -17.21 -0.38 9.31
N ASP A 230 -18.17 -1.12 8.71
CA ASP A 230 -19.58 -1.09 9.13
C ASP A 230 -19.72 -1.45 10.62
N HIS A 231 -18.93 -2.43 11.07
CA HIS A 231 -18.93 -2.85 12.45
C HIS A 231 -18.28 -1.81 13.38
N LEU A 232 -17.16 -1.21 12.97
CA LEU A 232 -16.48 -0.15 13.71
C LEU A 232 -17.39 1.08 13.87
N GLU A 233 -18.05 1.51 12.78
CA GLU A 233 -19.00 2.62 12.78
C GLU A 233 -20.15 2.38 13.76
N LYS A 234 -20.73 1.18 13.75
CA LYS A 234 -21.77 0.80 14.71
C LYS A 234 -21.27 0.89 16.15
N LEU A 235 -20.11 0.32 16.47
CA LEU A 235 -19.54 0.34 17.81
C LEU A 235 -19.27 1.78 18.30
N THR A 236 -18.67 2.61 17.45
CA THR A 236 -18.32 3.98 17.81
C THR A 236 -19.57 4.85 17.98
N ALA A 237 -20.60 4.65 17.17
CA ALA A 237 -21.89 5.32 17.30
C ALA A 237 -22.62 4.92 18.59
N GLU A 238 -22.67 3.63 18.94
CA GLU A 238 -23.28 3.14 20.19
C GLU A 238 -22.59 3.67 21.44
N MET A 239 -21.27 3.91 21.38
CA MET A 239 -20.46 4.42 22.49
C MET A 239 -20.32 5.95 22.50
N GLY A 240 -20.80 6.67 21.47
CA GLY A 240 -20.59 8.11 21.30
C GLY A 240 -19.10 8.49 21.13
N THR A 241 -18.28 7.57 20.65
CA THR A 241 -16.84 7.76 20.44
C THR A 241 -16.60 8.57 19.16
N ALA A 242 -15.88 9.68 19.24
CA ALA A 242 -15.41 10.39 18.04
C ALA A 242 -14.31 9.59 17.33
N VAL A 243 -14.20 9.73 16.00
CA VAL A 243 -13.24 8.95 15.20
C VAL A 243 -12.35 9.88 14.38
N LEU A 244 -11.03 9.74 14.55
CA LEU A 244 -10.03 10.25 13.61
C LEU A 244 -9.62 9.13 12.68
N PHE A 245 -10.18 9.13 11.47
CA PHE A 245 -9.99 8.09 10.46
C PHE A 245 -8.90 8.48 9.47
N ILE A 246 -7.82 7.73 9.38
CA ILE A 246 -6.73 7.99 8.43
C ILE A 246 -6.80 6.95 7.32
N THR A 247 -6.79 7.41 6.08
CA THR A 247 -6.77 6.53 4.92
C THR A 247 -6.11 7.23 3.72
N HIS A 248 -5.67 6.43 2.76
CA HIS A 248 -5.26 6.92 1.44
C HIS A 248 -6.39 6.77 0.39
N ASP A 249 -7.47 6.08 0.72
CA ASP A 249 -8.64 5.92 -0.13
C ASP A 249 -9.65 7.03 0.13
N LEU A 250 -9.75 7.95 -0.85
CA LEU A 250 -10.62 9.11 -0.78
C LEU A 250 -12.12 8.74 -0.83
N GLY A 251 -12.46 7.70 -1.60
CA GLY A 251 -13.84 7.23 -1.68
C GLY A 251 -14.32 6.64 -0.36
N LEU A 252 -13.47 5.83 0.27
CA LEU A 252 -13.73 5.26 1.58
C LEU A 252 -13.83 6.34 2.66
N ALA A 253 -12.95 7.34 2.63
CA ALA A 253 -13.01 8.46 3.56
C ALA A 253 -14.34 9.22 3.47
N ALA A 254 -14.83 9.46 2.25
CA ALA A 254 -16.07 10.17 2.02
C ALA A 254 -17.33 9.35 2.34
N GLU A 255 -17.24 8.02 2.25
CA GLU A 255 -18.34 7.13 2.67
C GLU A 255 -18.51 7.10 4.20
N ARG A 256 -17.41 7.30 4.95
CA ARG A 256 -17.35 7.05 6.40
C ARG A 256 -17.20 8.29 7.27
N ALA A 257 -16.83 9.44 6.71
CA ALA A 257 -16.56 10.64 7.48
C ALA A 257 -17.48 11.80 7.10
N GLU A 258 -17.87 12.58 8.10
CA GLU A 258 -18.64 13.81 7.92
C GLU A 258 -17.76 14.95 7.40
N GLN A 259 -16.50 14.97 7.90
CA GLN A 259 -15.49 15.98 7.55
C GLN A 259 -14.28 15.31 6.93
N LEU A 260 -13.76 15.92 5.89
CA LEU A 260 -12.55 15.47 5.19
C LEU A 260 -11.45 16.52 5.33
N VAL A 261 -10.24 16.05 5.64
CA VAL A 261 -9.03 16.85 5.75
C VAL A 261 -8.00 16.29 4.77
N VAL A 262 -7.60 17.11 3.81
CA VAL A 262 -6.60 16.71 2.80
C VAL A 262 -5.23 17.22 3.20
N MET A 263 -4.28 16.29 3.38
CA MET A 263 -2.88 16.60 3.72
C MET A 263 -1.95 16.38 2.54
N HIS A 264 -1.06 17.34 2.31
CA HIS A 264 0.02 17.27 1.33
C HIS A 264 1.31 17.87 1.87
N ARG A 265 2.41 17.13 1.80
CA ARG A 265 3.77 17.59 2.22
C ARG A 265 3.80 18.22 3.63
N GLY A 266 3.08 17.62 4.58
CA GLY A 266 3.03 18.08 5.97
C GLY A 266 2.05 19.21 6.26
N ARG A 267 1.27 19.67 5.29
CA ARG A 267 0.29 20.75 5.44
C ARG A 267 -1.13 20.24 5.19
N ILE A 268 -2.09 20.80 5.90
CA ILE A 268 -3.50 20.68 5.52
C ILE A 268 -3.74 21.69 4.39
N VAL A 269 -4.12 21.19 3.23
CA VAL A 269 -4.31 21.99 2.01
C VAL A 269 -5.77 22.28 1.74
N GLU A 270 -6.68 21.45 2.25
CA GLU A 270 -8.13 21.63 2.14
C GLU A 270 -8.82 20.86 3.26
N SER A 271 -9.90 21.43 3.82
CA SER A 271 -10.75 20.77 4.81
C SER A 271 -12.19 21.26 4.71
N GLY A 272 -13.16 20.39 4.97
CA GLY A 272 -14.57 20.71 4.91
C GLY A 272 -15.46 19.47 4.89
N PRO A 273 -16.78 19.63 4.68
CA PRO A 273 -17.70 18.51 4.52
C PRO A 273 -17.23 17.55 3.42
N ALA A 274 -17.23 16.25 3.72
CA ALA A 274 -16.63 15.25 2.83
C ALA A 274 -17.21 15.27 1.41
N LEU A 275 -18.54 15.39 1.28
CA LEU A 275 -19.22 15.46 -0.01
C LEU A 275 -18.86 16.73 -0.80
N GLU A 276 -18.70 17.87 -0.13
CA GLU A 276 -18.34 19.14 -0.77
C GLU A 276 -16.93 19.06 -1.37
N ILE A 277 -15.96 18.55 -0.61
CA ILE A 277 -14.57 18.37 -1.09
C ILE A 277 -14.52 17.42 -2.29
N LEU A 278 -15.36 16.36 -2.31
CA LEU A 278 -15.41 15.44 -3.45
C LEU A 278 -16.03 16.04 -4.70
N GLN A 279 -17.13 16.81 -4.52
CA GLN A 279 -17.89 17.37 -5.64
C GLN A 279 -17.26 18.66 -6.18
N HIS A 280 -16.72 19.48 -5.29
CA HIS A 280 -16.21 20.82 -5.58
C HIS A 280 -14.82 21.08 -4.99
N PRO A 281 -13.80 20.22 -5.26
CA PRO A 281 -12.45 20.42 -4.75
C PRO A 281 -11.88 21.75 -5.24
N GLN A 282 -11.28 22.54 -4.33
CA GLN A 282 -10.73 23.84 -4.66
C GLN A 282 -9.23 23.75 -4.91
N HIS A 283 -8.51 23.10 -4.00
CA HIS A 283 -7.05 23.04 -4.07
C HIS A 283 -6.55 22.15 -5.25
N PRO A 284 -5.52 22.56 -6.02
CA PRO A 284 -5.03 21.79 -7.18
C PRO A 284 -4.62 20.35 -6.85
N TYR A 285 -4.06 20.11 -5.68
CA TYR A 285 -3.72 18.76 -5.22
C TYR A 285 -4.96 17.92 -4.97
N THR A 286 -5.98 18.48 -4.30
CA THR A 286 -7.25 17.77 -4.07
C THR A 286 -7.94 17.41 -5.39
N LYS A 287 -7.95 18.35 -6.36
CA LYS A 287 -8.47 18.08 -7.71
C LYS A 287 -7.77 16.88 -8.37
N ARG A 288 -6.44 16.82 -8.30
CA ARG A 288 -5.68 15.66 -8.81
C ARG A 288 -6.00 14.39 -8.03
N LEU A 289 -6.06 14.45 -6.71
CA LEU A 289 -6.37 13.30 -5.86
C LEU A 289 -7.76 12.75 -6.16
N VAL A 290 -8.78 13.62 -6.27
CA VAL A 290 -10.14 13.26 -6.64
C VAL A 290 -10.20 12.69 -8.07
N SER A 291 -9.49 13.28 -9.05
CA SER A 291 -9.46 12.77 -10.42
C SER A 291 -8.78 11.41 -10.57
N ALA A 292 -7.78 11.15 -9.74
CA ALA A 292 -7.01 9.91 -9.75
C ALA A 292 -7.62 8.77 -8.92
N ALA A 293 -8.68 9.05 -8.12
CA ALA A 293 -9.27 8.04 -7.23
C ALA A 293 -10.15 7.04 -8.01
N PRO A 294 -9.75 5.76 -8.12
CA PRO A 294 -10.50 4.75 -8.88
C PRO A 294 -11.87 4.45 -8.27
N SER A 295 -11.98 4.51 -6.94
CA SER A 295 -13.22 4.29 -6.18
C SER A 295 -14.34 5.28 -6.54
N LEU A 296 -13.98 6.47 -7.02
CA LEU A 296 -14.93 7.50 -7.44
C LEU A 296 -15.32 7.41 -8.93
N ALA A 297 -14.56 6.66 -9.73
CA ALA A 297 -14.84 6.51 -11.17
C ALA A 297 -16.20 5.85 -11.40
N SER A 298 -16.53 4.78 -10.67
CA SER A 298 -17.82 4.10 -10.78
C SER A 298 -19.02 5.00 -10.41
N ALA A 299 -18.87 5.82 -9.36
CA ALA A 299 -19.91 6.77 -8.96
C ALA A 299 -20.13 7.88 -10.01
N ARG A 300 -19.04 8.32 -10.69
CA ARG A 300 -19.13 9.29 -11.80
C ARG A 300 -19.87 8.71 -13.01
N ILE A 301 -19.59 7.44 -13.35
CA ILE A 301 -20.23 6.71 -14.44
C ILE A 301 -21.74 6.59 -14.15
N GLU A 302 -22.10 6.17 -12.95
CA GLU A 302 -23.50 6.04 -12.53
C GLU A 302 -24.22 7.40 -12.55
N SER A 303 -23.56 8.47 -12.11
CA SER A 303 -24.08 9.83 -12.17
C SER A 303 -24.25 10.33 -13.61
N ALA A 304 -23.30 10.06 -14.50
CA ALA A 304 -23.40 10.40 -15.93
C ALA A 304 -24.55 9.66 -16.60
N HIS A 305 -24.73 8.36 -16.34
CA HIS A 305 -25.86 7.58 -16.85
C HIS A 305 -27.21 8.13 -16.33
N LYS A 306 -27.33 8.52 -15.06
CA LYS A 306 -28.55 9.17 -14.51
C LYS A 306 -28.84 10.50 -15.15
N GLN A 307 -27.84 11.22 -15.66
CA GLN A 307 -27.98 12.48 -16.40
C GLN A 307 -28.18 12.30 -17.92
N GLY A 308 -28.28 11.04 -18.40
CA GLY A 308 -28.48 10.73 -19.82
C GLY A 308 -27.24 10.93 -20.70
N ILE A 309 -26.05 11.04 -20.06
CA ILE A 309 -24.77 11.12 -20.77
C ILE A 309 -24.29 9.69 -21.00
N SER A 310 -24.20 9.27 -22.27
CA SER A 310 -23.60 7.99 -22.64
C SER A 310 -22.08 8.12 -22.52
N VAL A 311 -21.50 7.47 -21.51
CA VAL A 311 -20.05 7.33 -21.39
C VAL A 311 -19.63 6.14 -22.23
N THR A 312 -18.70 6.32 -23.18
CA THR A 312 -18.21 5.22 -24.03
C THR A 312 -17.27 4.31 -23.25
N ASP A 313 -17.20 3.02 -23.64
CA ASP A 313 -16.27 2.07 -23.03
C ASP A 313 -14.81 2.55 -23.14
N GLU A 314 -14.47 3.34 -24.15
CA GLU A 314 -13.13 3.93 -24.34
C GLU A 314 -12.81 5.03 -23.32
N GLU A 315 -13.82 5.80 -22.89
CA GLU A 315 -13.69 6.81 -21.82
C GLU A 315 -13.62 6.17 -20.43
N LEU A 316 -14.24 5.00 -20.26
CA LEU A 316 -14.27 4.22 -19.03
C LEU A 316 -12.94 3.49 -18.76
N VAL A 317 -12.36 2.89 -19.79
CA VAL A 317 -11.19 2.01 -19.68
C VAL A 317 -9.88 2.78 -19.91
N GLY A 318 -9.99 4.07 -20.32
CA GLY A 318 -8.89 4.80 -20.93
C GLY A 318 -8.59 4.18 -22.29
N ALA A 319 -8.28 4.95 -23.33
CA ALA A 319 -7.98 4.44 -24.64
C ALA A 319 -6.78 3.45 -24.61
N GLY A 320 -7.03 2.27 -24.07
CA GLY A 320 -6.17 1.11 -24.25
C GLY A 320 -6.19 0.81 -25.73
N LYS A 321 -5.05 0.93 -26.39
CA LYS A 321 -4.86 0.41 -27.74
C LYS A 321 -5.31 -1.05 -27.67
N GLY A 322 -6.50 -1.33 -28.17
CA GLY A 322 -7.08 -2.67 -28.17
C GLY A 322 -6.03 -3.62 -28.72
N ALA A 323 -5.65 -4.64 -27.96
CA ALA A 323 -4.69 -5.60 -28.41
C ALA A 323 -5.28 -6.26 -29.66
N THR A 324 -4.68 -6.02 -30.81
CA THR A 324 -5.09 -6.58 -32.07
C THR A 324 -4.71 -8.07 -32.19
N SER A 325 -3.95 -8.62 -31.22
CA SER A 325 -3.53 -10.01 -31.23
C SER A 325 -4.62 -10.92 -30.64
N THR A 326 -5.04 -11.90 -31.46
CA THR A 326 -5.92 -13.00 -31.01
C THR A 326 -5.15 -14.13 -30.35
N GLU A 327 -3.81 -14.07 -30.34
CA GLU A 327 -2.92 -15.13 -29.85
C GLU A 327 -2.80 -15.10 -28.31
N ALA A 328 -3.11 -16.22 -27.64
CA ALA A 328 -2.94 -16.40 -26.21
C ALA A 328 -1.44 -16.63 -25.88
N ILE A 329 -0.87 -15.78 -25.00
CA ILE A 329 0.48 -15.98 -24.48
C ILE A 329 0.48 -16.95 -23.30
N ILE A 330 -0.58 -16.93 -22.47
CA ILE A 330 -0.80 -17.89 -21.40
C ILE A 330 -2.21 -18.48 -21.58
N ARG A 331 -2.30 -19.80 -21.51
CA ARG A 331 -3.56 -20.54 -21.49
C ARG A 331 -3.53 -21.50 -20.30
N VAL A 332 -4.54 -21.43 -19.47
CA VAL A 332 -4.73 -22.26 -18.28
C VAL A 332 -5.97 -23.10 -18.51
N GLU A 333 -5.84 -24.42 -18.31
CA GLU A 333 -6.92 -25.39 -18.52
C GLU A 333 -7.12 -26.26 -17.30
N ASN A 334 -8.33 -26.24 -16.74
CA ASN A 334 -8.80 -27.08 -15.63
C ASN A 334 -7.84 -27.10 -14.43
N LEU A 335 -7.25 -25.93 -14.12
CA LEU A 335 -6.21 -25.81 -13.10
C LEU A 335 -6.77 -26.09 -11.72
N THR A 336 -6.20 -27.08 -11.04
CA THR A 336 -6.63 -27.51 -9.71
C THR A 336 -5.43 -27.63 -8.77
N LYS A 337 -5.60 -27.18 -7.51
CA LYS A 337 -4.61 -27.34 -6.46
C LYS A 337 -5.21 -27.75 -5.15
N GLU A 338 -4.76 -28.90 -4.66
CA GLU A 338 -5.04 -29.39 -3.32
C GLU A 338 -3.79 -29.34 -2.44
N PHE A 339 -3.98 -29.07 -1.15
CA PHE A 339 -2.95 -29.13 -0.13
C PHE A 339 -3.35 -30.10 0.96
N ASP A 340 -2.41 -30.91 1.44
CA ASP A 340 -2.62 -31.79 2.59
C ASP A 340 -2.80 -30.94 3.87
N ILE A 341 -3.81 -31.25 4.69
CA ILE A 341 -4.02 -30.60 5.99
C ILE A 341 -3.02 -31.19 7.00
N ARG A 342 -2.25 -30.32 7.66
CA ARG A 342 -1.28 -30.76 8.69
C ARG A 342 -2.00 -31.46 9.84
N GLY A 343 -1.56 -32.68 10.16
CA GLY A 343 -2.11 -33.51 11.25
C GLY A 343 -3.19 -34.50 10.82
N ALA A 344 -3.68 -34.43 9.60
CA ALA A 344 -4.52 -35.47 9.01
C ALA A 344 -3.67 -36.65 8.50
N LYS A 345 -4.25 -37.83 8.40
CA LYS A 345 -3.59 -38.96 7.71
C LYS A 345 -3.46 -38.62 6.23
N LYS A 346 -2.27 -38.85 5.66
CA LYS A 346 -1.98 -38.56 4.26
C LYS A 346 -3.07 -39.07 3.32
N GLY A 347 -3.72 -38.16 2.57
CA GLY A 347 -4.78 -38.49 1.61
C GLY A 347 -6.20 -38.59 2.18
N GLN A 348 -6.45 -38.23 3.46
CA GLN A 348 -7.80 -38.27 4.05
C GLN A 348 -8.46 -36.89 4.17
N ASP A 349 -7.68 -35.81 4.40
CA ASP A 349 -8.22 -34.45 4.48
C ASP A 349 -7.32 -33.51 3.66
N THR A 350 -7.83 -33.03 2.54
CA THR A 350 -7.19 -32.06 1.67
C THR A 350 -7.95 -30.73 1.70
N PHE A 351 -7.25 -29.64 1.53
CA PHE A 351 -7.82 -28.33 1.32
C PHE A 351 -7.71 -27.96 -0.17
N LEU A 352 -8.86 -27.84 -0.84
CA LEU A 352 -8.94 -27.44 -2.24
C LEU A 352 -8.78 -25.92 -2.34
N ALA A 353 -7.62 -25.49 -2.81
CA ALA A 353 -7.26 -24.07 -2.88
C ALA A 353 -7.59 -23.43 -4.24
N VAL A 354 -7.55 -24.21 -5.31
CA VAL A 354 -7.96 -23.83 -6.67
C VAL A 354 -8.71 -24.99 -7.26
N ASP A 355 -9.90 -24.76 -7.79
CA ASP A 355 -10.83 -25.77 -8.28
C ASP A 355 -11.22 -25.47 -9.73
N ASP A 356 -10.74 -26.28 -10.67
CA ASP A 356 -11.12 -26.32 -12.08
C ASP A 356 -11.14 -24.96 -12.80
N VAL A 357 -10.06 -24.15 -12.64
CA VAL A 357 -9.98 -22.80 -13.19
C VAL A 357 -9.36 -22.80 -14.57
N SER A 358 -10.06 -22.20 -15.54
CA SER A 358 -9.60 -22.05 -16.93
C SER A 358 -9.72 -20.61 -17.40
N PHE A 359 -8.66 -20.08 -18.06
CA PHE A 359 -8.65 -18.76 -18.68
C PHE A 359 -7.49 -18.59 -19.67
N GLU A 360 -7.57 -17.51 -20.45
CA GLU A 360 -6.52 -17.12 -21.39
C GLU A 360 -6.06 -15.68 -21.13
N LEU A 361 -4.75 -15.46 -21.26
CA LEU A 361 -4.15 -14.12 -21.33
C LEU A 361 -3.62 -13.91 -22.75
N ARG A 362 -4.18 -12.95 -23.47
CA ARG A 362 -3.76 -12.61 -24.84
C ARG A 362 -2.55 -11.68 -24.83
N ARG A 363 -1.75 -11.74 -25.89
CA ARG A 363 -0.58 -10.88 -26.06
C ARG A 363 -0.97 -9.40 -26.06
N GLY A 364 -0.26 -8.60 -25.24
CA GLY A 364 -0.50 -7.15 -25.17
C GLY A 364 -1.76 -6.76 -24.39
N THR A 365 -2.45 -7.71 -23.73
CA THR A 365 -3.61 -7.42 -22.87
C THR A 365 -3.25 -7.52 -21.39
N THR A 366 -4.10 -6.96 -20.53
CA THR A 366 -4.07 -7.13 -19.08
C THR A 366 -5.27 -7.94 -18.63
N LEU A 367 -5.05 -9.03 -17.92
CA LEU A 367 -6.10 -9.82 -17.27
C LEU A 367 -6.06 -9.58 -15.76
N ALA A 368 -7.17 -9.13 -15.18
CA ALA A 368 -7.31 -8.99 -13.73
C ALA A 368 -7.98 -10.23 -13.12
N VAL A 369 -7.37 -10.78 -12.07
CA VAL A 369 -7.95 -11.85 -11.26
C VAL A 369 -8.38 -11.27 -9.92
N VAL A 370 -9.70 -11.24 -9.67
CA VAL A 370 -10.31 -10.64 -8.49
C VAL A 370 -11.00 -11.69 -7.62
N GLY A 371 -11.17 -11.41 -6.35
CA GLY A 371 -11.83 -12.30 -5.39
C GLY A 371 -11.41 -12.02 -3.95
N GLU A 372 -12.07 -12.62 -2.98
CA GLU A 372 -11.79 -12.48 -1.55
C GLU A 372 -10.40 -13.04 -1.16
N SER A 373 -9.91 -12.66 0.02
CA SER A 373 -8.69 -13.25 0.58
C SER A 373 -8.89 -14.75 0.81
N GLY A 374 -7.92 -15.56 0.37
CA GLY A 374 -8.03 -17.01 0.43
C GLY A 374 -8.76 -17.67 -0.74
N SER A 375 -9.27 -16.93 -1.75
CA SER A 375 -9.93 -17.50 -2.92
C SER A 375 -9.02 -18.18 -3.95
N GLY A 376 -7.73 -18.39 -3.63
CA GLY A 376 -6.80 -19.10 -4.50
C GLY A 376 -6.03 -18.25 -5.52
N LYS A 377 -6.25 -16.92 -5.61
CA LYS A 377 -5.58 -16.03 -6.59
C LYS A 377 -4.06 -16.16 -6.61
N SER A 378 -3.43 -16.02 -5.45
CA SER A 378 -1.96 -16.14 -5.32
C SER A 378 -1.48 -17.57 -5.58
N THR A 379 -2.29 -18.58 -5.27
CA THR A 379 -1.99 -19.99 -5.55
C THR A 379 -1.98 -20.22 -7.07
N ALA A 380 -2.99 -19.72 -7.78
CA ALA A 380 -3.04 -19.79 -9.25
C ALA A 380 -1.85 -19.05 -9.89
N ALA A 381 -1.54 -17.83 -9.43
CA ALA A 381 -0.38 -17.07 -9.90
C ALA A 381 0.95 -17.82 -9.67
N ASN A 382 1.15 -18.45 -8.49
CA ASN A 382 2.35 -19.23 -8.19
C ASN A 382 2.47 -20.48 -9.07
N MET A 383 1.36 -21.10 -9.45
CA MET A 383 1.37 -22.22 -10.41
C MET A 383 1.75 -21.74 -11.82
N ILE A 384 1.23 -20.61 -12.27
CA ILE A 384 1.60 -20.01 -13.56
C ILE A 384 3.09 -19.64 -13.60
N LEU A 385 3.61 -19.09 -12.49
CA LEU A 385 5.04 -18.77 -12.33
C LEU A 385 5.96 -20.00 -12.18
N GLN A 386 5.37 -21.20 -12.19
CA GLN A 386 6.11 -22.47 -11.95
C GLN A 386 6.88 -22.49 -10.62
N LEU A 387 6.35 -21.78 -9.60
CA LEU A 387 6.82 -21.83 -8.21
C LEU A 387 6.09 -22.91 -7.40
N LEU A 388 4.92 -23.33 -7.88
CA LEU A 388 4.07 -24.36 -7.30
C LEU A 388 3.57 -25.29 -8.41
N GLN A 389 3.61 -26.61 -8.20
CA GLN A 389 3.07 -27.57 -9.17
C GLN A 389 1.55 -27.70 -8.97
N PRO A 390 0.75 -27.73 -10.05
CA PRO A 390 -0.67 -28.05 -9.97
C PRO A 390 -0.89 -29.49 -9.54
N THR A 391 -2.05 -29.77 -8.94
CA THR A 391 -2.51 -31.15 -8.65
C THR A 391 -3.13 -31.76 -9.90
N ALA A 392 -3.87 -30.95 -10.68
CA ALA A 392 -4.44 -31.32 -11.98
C ALA A 392 -4.53 -30.09 -12.88
N GLY A 393 -4.80 -30.31 -14.17
CA GLY A 393 -4.87 -29.28 -15.20
C GLY A 393 -3.52 -28.95 -15.83
N SER A 394 -3.53 -28.07 -16.83
CA SER A 394 -2.36 -27.72 -17.65
C SER A 394 -2.20 -26.21 -17.79
N ILE A 395 -0.94 -25.78 -17.92
CA ILE A 395 -0.57 -24.40 -18.14
C ILE A 395 0.30 -24.33 -19.40
N PHE A 396 -0.15 -23.58 -20.37
CA PHE A 396 0.59 -23.36 -21.61
C PHE A 396 1.16 -21.96 -21.63
N PHE A 397 2.43 -21.84 -21.96
CA PHE A 397 3.09 -20.58 -22.21
C PHE A 397 3.60 -20.55 -23.66
N ASP A 398 3.12 -19.58 -24.44
CA ASP A 398 3.47 -19.42 -25.85
C ASP A 398 3.19 -20.72 -26.66
N GLY A 399 2.07 -21.39 -26.35
CA GLY A 399 1.64 -22.65 -26.96
C GLY A 399 2.33 -23.92 -26.44
N GLN A 400 3.35 -23.81 -25.59
CA GLN A 400 4.08 -24.96 -25.04
C GLN A 400 3.58 -25.28 -23.63
N ASP A 401 3.26 -26.57 -23.36
CA ASP A 401 2.88 -27.06 -22.05
C ASP A 401 4.05 -26.98 -21.07
N THR A 402 3.88 -26.22 -19.97
CA THR A 402 4.94 -26.01 -18.99
C THR A 402 5.31 -27.26 -18.22
N SER A 403 4.42 -28.26 -18.12
CA SER A 403 4.67 -29.55 -17.45
C SER A 403 5.70 -30.43 -18.19
N THR A 404 5.83 -30.21 -19.51
CA THR A 404 6.76 -30.96 -20.37
C THR A 404 8.11 -30.31 -20.53
N MET A 405 8.28 -29.09 -20.00
CA MET A 405 9.51 -28.32 -20.15
C MET A 405 10.67 -28.93 -19.36
N THR A 406 11.82 -28.97 -19.99
CA THR A 406 13.10 -29.31 -19.33
C THR A 406 13.53 -28.17 -18.37
N SER A 407 14.45 -28.47 -17.45
CA SER A 407 15.00 -27.45 -16.53
C SER A 407 15.62 -26.26 -17.27
N ALA A 408 16.22 -26.48 -18.45
CA ALA A 408 16.79 -25.42 -19.28
C ALA A 408 15.71 -24.54 -19.94
N GLU A 409 14.58 -25.12 -20.32
CA GLU A 409 13.44 -24.40 -20.87
C GLU A 409 12.72 -23.60 -19.79
N LEU A 410 12.52 -24.18 -18.60
CA LEU A 410 11.98 -23.47 -17.44
C LEU A 410 12.88 -22.30 -17.02
N PHE A 411 14.21 -22.46 -17.10
CA PHE A 411 15.13 -21.35 -16.82
C PHE A 411 14.97 -20.20 -17.84
N ARG A 412 14.75 -20.52 -19.13
CA ARG A 412 14.47 -19.52 -20.17
C ARG A 412 13.09 -18.88 -19.98
N LEU A 413 12.07 -19.67 -19.57
CA LEU A 413 10.73 -19.19 -19.26
C LEU A 413 10.76 -18.14 -18.16
N ARG A 414 11.51 -18.38 -17.05
CA ARG A 414 11.65 -17.43 -15.92
C ARG A 414 12.22 -16.08 -16.31
N ARG A 415 12.95 -15.99 -17.42
CA ARG A 415 13.39 -14.70 -17.97
C ARG A 415 12.25 -13.94 -18.68
N ARG A 416 11.27 -14.66 -19.23
CA ARG A 416 10.14 -14.10 -19.98
C ARG A 416 8.92 -13.85 -19.09
N LEU A 417 8.82 -14.54 -17.97
CA LEU A 417 7.72 -14.48 -17.01
C LEU A 417 8.28 -14.03 -15.66
N GLN A 418 7.95 -12.81 -15.25
CA GLN A 418 8.44 -12.18 -14.04
C GLN A 418 7.28 -11.85 -13.11
N ALA A 419 7.56 -11.77 -11.80
CA ALA A 419 6.60 -11.42 -10.77
C ALA A 419 6.97 -10.11 -10.08
N VAL A 420 5.96 -9.28 -9.81
CA VAL A 420 6.03 -8.19 -8.83
C VAL A 420 5.28 -8.67 -7.59
N PHE A 421 6.00 -8.84 -6.48
CA PHE A 421 5.43 -9.38 -5.25
C PHE A 421 4.66 -8.33 -4.44
N GLN A 422 3.64 -8.77 -3.72
CA GLN A 422 2.76 -7.93 -2.92
C GLN A 422 3.49 -7.17 -1.79
N ASN A 423 4.49 -7.81 -1.15
CA ASN A 423 5.20 -7.23 -0.01
C ASN A 423 6.62 -6.80 -0.39
N PRO A 424 6.86 -5.50 -0.63
CA PRO A 424 8.18 -5.00 -0.98
C PRO A 424 9.21 -5.08 0.16
N TYR A 425 8.75 -5.23 1.41
CA TYR A 425 9.64 -5.38 2.57
C TYR A 425 10.23 -6.79 2.68
N GLY A 426 9.44 -7.81 2.35
CA GLY A 426 9.87 -9.21 2.38
C GLY A 426 10.49 -9.71 1.09
N SER A 427 10.39 -8.96 -0.02
CA SER A 427 10.83 -9.41 -1.35
C SER A 427 12.28 -9.04 -1.67
N LEU A 428 12.84 -8.04 -0.99
CA LEU A 428 14.21 -7.59 -1.18
C LEU A 428 15.10 -8.07 -0.02
N ASP A 429 16.26 -8.66 -0.33
CA ASP A 429 17.24 -9.01 0.68
C ASP A 429 17.81 -7.73 1.35
N PRO A 430 17.58 -7.52 2.66
CA PRO A 430 17.99 -6.30 3.35
C PRO A 430 19.51 -6.13 3.44
N MET A 431 20.29 -7.20 3.23
CA MET A 431 21.74 -7.21 3.28
C MET A 431 22.39 -6.85 1.93
N TYR A 432 21.58 -6.73 0.87
CA TYR A 432 22.07 -6.40 -0.47
C TYR A 432 21.79 -4.93 -0.79
N SER A 433 22.78 -4.26 -1.41
CA SER A 433 22.54 -2.94 -1.98
C SER A 433 21.56 -3.04 -3.16
N ILE A 434 20.87 -1.95 -3.45
CA ILE A 434 19.94 -1.87 -4.59
C ILE A 434 20.62 -2.27 -5.91
N TYR A 435 21.88 -1.83 -6.12
CA TYR A 435 22.65 -2.29 -7.27
C TYR A 435 22.78 -3.81 -7.33
N ARG A 436 23.10 -4.46 -6.22
CA ARG A 436 23.29 -5.92 -6.18
C ARG A 436 21.99 -6.67 -6.44
N LEU A 437 20.86 -6.16 -5.92
CA LEU A 437 19.53 -6.73 -6.18
C LEU A 437 19.16 -6.67 -7.66
N ILE A 438 19.45 -5.54 -8.32
CA ILE A 438 19.20 -5.37 -9.76
C ILE A 438 20.21 -6.15 -10.61
N GLU A 439 21.49 -6.20 -10.20
CA GLU A 439 22.53 -6.94 -10.92
C GLU A 439 22.31 -8.45 -10.92
N GLU A 440 21.74 -9.00 -9.85
CA GLU A 440 21.62 -10.45 -9.67
C GLU A 440 20.86 -11.13 -10.83
N PRO A 441 19.64 -10.75 -11.21
CA PRO A 441 18.95 -11.34 -12.35
C PRO A 441 19.68 -11.10 -13.68
N LEU A 442 20.29 -9.93 -13.86
CA LEU A 442 21.12 -9.66 -15.04
C LEU A 442 22.29 -10.62 -15.17
N LYS A 443 22.94 -10.90 -14.04
CA LYS A 443 24.07 -11.84 -13.97
C LYS A 443 23.62 -13.29 -14.18
N ILE A 444 22.56 -13.71 -13.55
CA ILE A 444 21.99 -15.07 -13.65
C ILE A 444 21.62 -15.38 -15.11
N HIS A 445 21.01 -14.42 -15.80
CA HIS A 445 20.62 -14.58 -17.21
C HIS A 445 21.73 -14.21 -18.22
N GLY A 446 22.95 -13.95 -17.76
CA GLY A 446 24.12 -13.76 -18.60
C GLY A 446 24.20 -12.41 -19.32
N TYR A 447 23.49 -11.37 -18.87
CA TYR A 447 23.54 -10.04 -19.51
C TYR A 447 24.99 -9.52 -19.61
N GLY A 448 25.38 -9.11 -20.81
CA GLY A 448 26.73 -8.65 -21.13
C GLY A 448 27.67 -9.74 -21.62
N THR A 449 27.22 -11.00 -21.75
CA THR A 449 27.99 -12.09 -22.37
C THR A 449 27.72 -12.23 -23.86
N LEU A 450 28.63 -12.87 -24.58
CA LEU A 450 28.45 -13.15 -26.01
C LEU A 450 27.25 -14.05 -26.27
N GLU A 451 27.07 -15.10 -25.45
CA GLU A 451 25.96 -16.03 -25.56
C GLU A 451 24.62 -15.31 -25.43
N TYR A 452 24.50 -14.40 -24.45
CA TYR A 452 23.32 -13.55 -24.29
C TYR A 452 23.08 -12.66 -25.52
N ALA A 453 24.15 -12.02 -26.04
CA ALA A 453 24.04 -11.12 -27.19
C ALA A 453 23.55 -11.86 -28.45
N VAL A 454 24.08 -13.06 -28.74
CA VAL A 454 23.66 -13.90 -29.87
C VAL A 454 22.17 -14.28 -29.76
N GLN A 455 21.73 -14.70 -28.56
CA GLN A 455 20.34 -15.10 -28.35
C GLN A 455 19.37 -13.91 -28.50
N GLU A 456 19.74 -12.73 -27.99
CA GLU A 456 18.87 -11.55 -28.06
C GLU A 456 18.85 -10.93 -29.46
N ILE A 457 19.93 -10.94 -30.22
CA ILE A 457 19.94 -10.51 -31.61
C ILE A 457 18.95 -11.37 -32.43
N LYS A 458 19.06 -12.70 -32.33
CA LYS A 458 18.12 -13.61 -33.00
C LYS A 458 16.66 -13.33 -32.63
N ARG A 459 16.40 -13.10 -31.36
CA ARG A 459 15.06 -12.76 -30.86
C ARG A 459 14.58 -11.39 -31.34
N ALA A 460 15.48 -10.42 -31.45
CA ALA A 460 15.17 -9.09 -31.98
C ALA A 460 14.76 -9.18 -33.47
N GLU A 461 15.47 -9.98 -34.25
CA GLU A 461 15.11 -10.29 -35.65
C GLU A 461 13.72 -10.91 -35.76
N GLU A 462 13.39 -11.92 -34.92
CA GLU A 462 12.08 -12.58 -34.91
C GLU A 462 10.93 -11.63 -34.51
N THR A 463 11.21 -10.62 -33.67
CA THR A 463 10.20 -9.69 -33.14
C THR A 463 10.19 -8.32 -33.83
N GLY A 464 11.06 -8.09 -34.82
CA GLY A 464 11.20 -6.82 -35.53
C GLY A 464 11.74 -5.68 -34.64
N ARG A 465 12.49 -5.99 -33.57
CA ARG A 465 13.12 -5.01 -32.67
C ARG A 465 14.58 -4.81 -33.03
N GLU A 466 15.11 -3.63 -32.80
CA GLU A 466 16.55 -3.38 -32.91
C GLU A 466 17.29 -3.88 -31.68
N PRO A 467 18.37 -4.67 -31.82
CA PRO A 467 19.20 -5.09 -30.71
C PRO A 467 20.05 -3.91 -30.19
N GLU A 468 20.41 -3.95 -28.91
CA GLU A 468 21.29 -2.93 -28.32
C GLU A 468 22.67 -2.94 -29.03
N GLU A 469 23.25 -1.78 -29.34
CA GLU A 469 24.51 -1.60 -30.10
C GLU A 469 25.67 -2.45 -29.55
N TRP A 470 25.76 -2.61 -28.23
CA TRP A 470 26.82 -3.42 -27.64
C TRP A 470 26.73 -4.90 -28.00
N MET A 471 25.52 -5.43 -28.24
CA MET A 471 25.29 -6.83 -28.63
C MET A 471 25.84 -7.08 -30.03
N THR A 472 25.47 -6.26 -30.99
CA THR A 472 25.97 -6.34 -32.37
C THR A 472 27.50 -6.17 -32.44
N THR A 473 28.01 -5.18 -31.73
CA THR A 473 29.47 -4.95 -31.62
C THR A 473 30.23 -6.15 -31.06
N LEU A 474 29.67 -6.81 -30.02
CA LEU A 474 30.31 -7.97 -29.38
C LEU A 474 30.29 -9.20 -30.32
N VAL A 475 29.19 -9.43 -31.03
CA VAL A 475 29.05 -10.55 -31.97
C VAL A 475 29.95 -10.33 -33.20
N GLU A 476 29.95 -9.17 -33.82
CA GLU A 476 30.85 -8.82 -34.95
C GLU A 476 32.32 -9.00 -34.59
N ALA A 477 32.70 -8.62 -33.37
CA ALA A 477 34.08 -8.82 -32.91
C ALA A 477 34.41 -10.30 -32.72
N SER A 478 33.50 -11.13 -32.24
CA SER A 478 33.68 -12.57 -32.08
C SER A 478 33.78 -13.31 -33.40
N GLU A 479 33.12 -12.83 -34.43
CA GLU A 479 33.17 -13.37 -35.80
C GLU A 479 34.37 -12.85 -36.62
N GLY A 480 35.19 -11.99 -36.05
CA GLY A 480 36.36 -11.40 -36.72
C GLY A 480 36.01 -10.30 -37.73
N LYS A 481 34.78 -9.87 -37.80
CA LYS A 481 34.28 -8.79 -38.71
C LYS A 481 34.71 -7.39 -38.21
N ARG A 482 35.04 -7.28 -36.95
CA ARG A 482 35.44 -6.01 -36.30
C ARG A 482 36.55 -6.23 -35.28
N THR A 483 37.55 -5.33 -35.27
CA THR A 483 38.58 -5.31 -34.23
C THR A 483 38.24 -4.27 -33.17
N LEU A 484 38.08 -4.71 -31.91
CA LEU A 484 37.74 -3.82 -30.80
C LEU A 484 38.95 -3.01 -30.35
N THR A 485 38.79 -1.72 -30.20
CA THR A 485 39.75 -0.85 -29.52
C THR A 485 39.87 -1.17 -28.04
N ALA A 486 40.94 -0.74 -27.38
CA ALA A 486 41.10 -0.90 -25.93
C ALA A 486 39.95 -0.25 -25.11
N THR A 487 39.43 0.88 -25.62
CA THR A 487 38.31 1.58 -25.00
C THR A 487 37.00 0.79 -25.14
N GLU A 488 36.73 0.21 -26.30
CA GLU A 488 35.54 -0.62 -26.53
C GLU A 488 35.59 -1.91 -25.69
N LYS A 489 36.73 -2.61 -25.65
CA LYS A 489 36.93 -3.78 -24.76
C LYS A 489 36.63 -3.44 -23.31
N ARG A 490 37.01 -2.24 -22.86
CA ARG A 490 36.74 -1.79 -21.49
C ARG A 490 35.25 -1.44 -21.27
N LYS A 491 34.55 -0.91 -22.27
CA LYS A 491 33.11 -0.62 -22.23
C LYS A 491 32.27 -1.90 -22.26
N LEU A 492 32.65 -2.86 -23.11
CA LEU A 492 32.00 -4.17 -23.30
C LEU A 492 32.28 -5.17 -22.15
N ASN A 493 32.94 -4.75 -21.08
CA ASN A 493 33.10 -5.61 -19.91
C ASN A 493 31.72 -5.90 -19.28
N PRO A 494 31.34 -7.19 -19.07
CA PRO A 494 30.02 -7.56 -18.58
C PRO A 494 29.59 -6.87 -17.30
N LYS A 495 30.51 -6.65 -16.37
CA LYS A 495 30.23 -5.91 -15.12
C LYS A 495 29.85 -4.45 -15.40
N LYS A 496 30.52 -3.79 -16.36
CA LYS A 496 30.21 -2.39 -16.71
C LYS A 496 28.88 -2.28 -17.43
N LEU A 497 28.59 -3.23 -18.31
CA LEU A 497 27.29 -3.29 -18.99
C LEU A 497 26.15 -3.47 -17.99
N ARG A 498 26.32 -4.35 -16.98
CA ARG A 498 25.31 -4.50 -15.91
C ARG A 498 25.15 -3.25 -15.05
N ILE A 499 26.25 -2.54 -14.73
CA ILE A 499 26.17 -1.25 -14.01
C ILE A 499 25.39 -0.21 -14.83
N ALA A 500 25.69 -0.10 -16.12
CA ALA A 500 24.97 0.83 -17.00
C ALA A 500 23.48 0.47 -17.10
N ARG A 501 23.17 -0.81 -17.27
CA ARG A 501 21.78 -1.29 -17.35
C ARG A 501 21.03 -1.08 -16.02
N ALA A 502 21.67 -1.32 -14.88
CA ALA A 502 21.05 -1.05 -13.57
C ALA A 502 20.74 0.45 -13.38
N ALA A 503 21.61 1.35 -13.85
CA ALA A 503 21.36 2.79 -13.82
C ALA A 503 20.17 3.18 -14.70
N GLU A 504 20.11 2.63 -15.92
CA GLU A 504 19.01 2.85 -16.86
C GLU A 504 17.67 2.34 -16.29
N LEU A 505 17.64 1.14 -15.71
CA LEU A 505 16.44 0.57 -15.10
C LEU A 505 15.93 1.44 -13.94
N LEU A 506 16.81 2.03 -13.13
CA LEU A 506 16.41 2.97 -12.09
C LEU A 506 15.81 4.25 -12.67
N ASP A 507 16.40 4.79 -13.74
CA ASP A 507 15.85 5.98 -14.42
C ASP A 507 14.45 5.67 -14.99
N MET A 508 14.24 4.48 -15.59
CA MET A 508 12.94 4.05 -16.13
C MET A 508 11.83 4.00 -15.07
N VAL A 509 12.18 3.71 -13.81
CA VAL A 509 11.22 3.69 -12.69
C VAL A 509 11.25 4.97 -11.85
N ALA A 510 11.81 6.05 -12.39
CA ALA A 510 11.92 7.36 -11.75
C ALA A 510 12.60 7.29 -10.36
N LEU A 511 13.68 6.53 -10.25
CA LEU A 511 14.55 6.49 -9.09
C LEU A 511 15.92 7.08 -9.43
N PRO A 512 16.54 7.89 -8.55
CA PRO A 512 17.84 8.47 -8.81
C PRO A 512 18.92 7.37 -8.85
N ARG A 513 19.91 7.50 -9.75
CA ARG A 513 21.03 6.56 -9.87
C ARG A 513 21.84 6.39 -8.57
N SER A 514 21.82 7.40 -7.70
CA SER A 514 22.43 7.33 -6.37
C SER A 514 21.80 6.27 -5.48
N ALA A 515 20.55 5.85 -5.76
CA ALA A 515 19.87 4.77 -5.04
C ALA A 515 20.61 3.44 -5.15
N MET A 516 21.41 3.19 -6.20
CA MET A 516 22.21 1.98 -6.35
C MET A 516 23.08 1.64 -5.13
N ARG A 517 23.53 2.66 -4.38
CA ARG A 517 24.41 2.49 -3.22
C ARG A 517 23.65 2.29 -1.91
N ARG A 518 22.33 2.49 -1.91
CA ARG A 518 21.48 2.35 -0.74
C ARG A 518 21.09 0.90 -0.52
N TYR A 519 20.62 0.61 0.69
CA TYR A 519 20.01 -0.65 1.08
C TYR A 519 18.48 -0.51 1.13
N PRO A 520 17.71 -1.62 1.04
CA PRO A 520 16.25 -1.56 1.07
C PRO A 520 15.65 -0.79 2.25
N ASN A 521 16.25 -0.88 3.43
CA ASN A 521 15.82 -0.18 4.64
C ASN A 521 16.02 1.35 4.59
N GLU A 522 16.81 1.86 3.66
CA GLU A 522 17.01 3.29 3.43
C GLU A 522 16.05 3.87 2.38
N LEU A 523 15.14 3.06 1.85
CA LEU A 523 14.13 3.45 0.86
C LEU A 523 12.73 3.49 1.49
N SER A 524 11.89 4.42 1.01
CA SER A 524 10.46 4.40 1.34
C SER A 524 9.74 3.18 0.72
N GLY A 525 8.55 2.83 1.22
CA GLY A 525 7.75 1.72 0.68
C GLY A 525 7.55 1.82 -0.83
N GLY A 526 7.13 2.99 -1.33
CA GLY A 526 6.95 3.22 -2.76
C GLY A 526 8.26 3.23 -3.58
N GLN A 527 9.40 3.56 -2.98
CA GLN A 527 10.70 3.40 -3.62
C GLN A 527 11.13 1.93 -3.70
N ARG A 528 10.89 1.15 -2.64
CA ARG A 528 11.15 -0.31 -2.65
C ARG A 528 10.29 -1.03 -3.68
N GLN A 529 9.02 -0.64 -3.82
CA GLN A 529 8.10 -1.21 -4.81
C GLN A 529 8.61 -0.98 -6.24
N ARG A 530 9.29 0.13 -6.50
CA ARG A 530 9.85 0.45 -7.82
C ARG A 530 11.18 -0.26 -8.12
N VAL A 531 11.90 -0.70 -7.11
CA VAL A 531 13.10 -1.54 -7.25
C VAL A 531 12.74 -2.97 -7.60
#